data_2bc3f531414c5e12130c030c199a3a66
#
_entry.id   2bc3f531414c5e12130c030c199a3a66
#
_cell.length_a   1.000
_cell.length_b   1.000
_cell.length_c   1.000
_cell.angle_alpha   90.00
_cell.angle_beta   90.00
_cell.angle_gamma   90.00
#
_symmetry.space_group_name_H-M   'P 1'
#
loop_
_entity.id
_entity.type
_entity.pdbx_description
1 polymer ?
#
loop_
_entity_poly.entity_id
_entity_poly.type
_entity_poly.pdbx_seq_one_letter_code
_entity_poly.pdbx_strand_id
1 'polypeptide(L)'
;SGVGKGTAAAVTGARKPEIWLGFAGVGAAATLALGFLGQVVAAKLGVPETGSSIWAGCLASFAGSLAGALPLAQEIAGKAGAAGSPIAAIGKASLLRLLVALTVGLGAVLSGRWDRRTLLFTLAASYVALLAVETWWLLGRLRAKRA
;
A
#
# COMPACT_ATOMS: atom_id res chain seq x y z
N SER A 1 -18.70 22.83 44.04
CA SER A 1 -18.34 23.19 42.67
C SER A 1 -17.41 22.13 42.08
N GLY A 2 -17.99 21.22 41.32
CA GLY A 2 -17.25 20.18 40.62
C GLY A 2 -17.98 19.84 39.36
N VAL A 3 -17.70 20.56 38.26
CA VAL A 3 -18.24 20.29 36.96
C VAL A 3 -17.10 20.30 35.95
N GLY A 4 -16.96 19.22 35.15
CA GLY A 4 -16.28 19.29 33.88
C GLY A 4 -14.98 18.53 33.70
N LYS A 5 -14.92 17.23 34.03
CA LYS A 5 -13.85 16.34 33.54
C LYS A 5 -14.44 15.04 32.98
N GLY A 6 -15.11 15.10 31.86
CA GLY A 6 -15.73 13.88 31.34
C GLY A 6 -15.94 13.77 29.83
N THR A 7 -15.62 14.76 29.03
CA THR A 7 -16.02 14.73 27.60
C THR A 7 -14.89 14.79 26.56
N ALA A 8 -13.64 14.97 26.97
CA ALA A 8 -12.51 15.07 26.03
C ALA A 8 -11.90 13.71 25.60
N ALA A 9 -12.15 12.63 26.34
CA ALA A 9 -11.50 11.33 26.08
C ALA A 9 -12.23 10.45 25.04
N ALA A 10 -13.51 10.71 24.75
CA ALA A 10 -14.33 9.87 23.88
C ALA A 10 -14.17 10.16 22.37
N VAL A 11 -13.62 11.31 21.97
CA VAL A 11 -13.57 11.76 20.57
C VAL A 11 -12.30 11.30 19.84
N THR A 12 -11.25 10.90 20.55
CA THR A 12 -9.95 10.56 19.96
C THR A 12 -9.81 9.10 19.55
N GLY A 13 -10.70 8.21 19.98
CA GLY A 13 -10.59 6.75 19.73
C GLY A 13 -11.12 6.26 18.38
N ALA A 14 -12.09 6.97 17.79
CA ALA A 14 -12.86 6.47 16.65
C ALA A 14 -12.23 6.74 15.26
N ARG A 15 -11.25 7.64 15.15
CA ARG A 15 -10.68 8.04 13.83
C ARG A 15 -9.54 7.14 13.31
N LYS A 16 -8.99 6.26 14.14
CA LYS A 16 -7.81 5.45 13.77
C LYS A 16 -8.09 4.31 12.77
N PRO A 17 -9.19 3.53 12.87
CA PRO A 17 -9.46 2.48 11.91
C PRO A 17 -9.89 3.00 10.53
N GLU A 18 -10.56 4.17 10.46
CA GLU A 18 -11.05 4.72 9.19
C GLU A 18 -9.95 5.12 8.22
N ILE A 19 -8.81 5.64 8.72
CA ILE A 19 -7.68 6.04 7.87
C ILE A 19 -7.03 4.81 7.26
N TRP A 20 -6.87 3.75 8.04
CA TRP A 20 -6.28 2.50 7.58
C TRP A 20 -7.17 1.77 6.57
N LEU A 21 -8.48 1.73 6.83
CA LEU A 21 -9.48 1.19 5.91
C LEU A 21 -9.53 1.98 4.60
N GLY A 22 -9.44 3.31 4.66
CA GLY A 22 -9.38 4.16 3.46
C GLY A 22 -8.12 3.89 2.64
N PHE A 23 -6.96 3.77 3.28
CA PHE A 23 -5.70 3.46 2.62
C PHE A 23 -5.72 2.06 1.98
N ALA A 24 -6.15 1.05 2.72
CA ALA A 24 -6.29 -0.31 2.21
C ALA A 24 -7.31 -0.40 1.07
N GLY A 25 -8.42 0.34 1.17
CA GLY A 25 -9.46 0.40 0.14
C GLY A 25 -8.95 1.02 -1.17
N VAL A 26 -8.22 2.12 -1.10
CA VAL A 26 -7.61 2.77 -2.28
C VAL A 26 -6.56 1.86 -2.91
N GLY A 27 -5.71 1.23 -2.10
CA GLY A 27 -4.72 0.26 -2.57
C GLY A 27 -5.35 -0.96 -3.24
N ALA A 28 -6.42 -1.52 -2.65
CA ALA A 28 -7.17 -2.63 -3.23
C ALA A 28 -7.82 -2.26 -4.55
N ALA A 29 -8.49 -1.10 -4.63
CA ALA A 29 -9.11 -0.61 -5.86
C ALA A 29 -8.07 -0.38 -6.97
N ALA A 30 -6.93 0.22 -6.65
CA ALA A 30 -5.83 0.42 -7.59
C ALA A 30 -5.26 -0.92 -8.08
N THR A 31 -5.09 -1.90 -7.19
CA THR A 31 -4.61 -3.25 -7.53
C THR A 31 -5.56 -3.96 -8.49
N LEU A 32 -6.86 -3.90 -8.24
CA LEU A 32 -7.87 -4.47 -9.12
C LEU A 32 -7.85 -3.79 -10.48
N ALA A 33 -7.82 -2.46 -10.52
CA ALA A 33 -7.76 -1.70 -11.78
C ALA A 33 -6.52 -2.06 -12.60
N LEU A 34 -5.35 -2.16 -11.97
CA LEU A 34 -4.10 -2.54 -12.63
C LEU A 34 -4.13 -3.99 -13.12
N GLY A 35 -4.69 -4.92 -12.34
CA GLY A 35 -4.86 -6.31 -12.74
C GLY A 35 -5.75 -6.45 -13.97
N PHE A 36 -6.91 -5.79 -13.99
CA PHE A 36 -7.80 -5.78 -15.14
C PHE A 36 -7.19 -5.10 -16.36
N LEU A 37 -6.55 -3.94 -16.17
CA LEU A 37 -5.86 -3.25 -17.26
C LEU A 37 -4.75 -4.12 -17.86
N GLY A 38 -3.96 -4.77 -17.02
CA GLY A 38 -2.92 -5.71 -17.46
C GLY A 38 -3.49 -6.88 -18.26
N GLN A 39 -4.62 -7.44 -17.85
CA GLN A 39 -5.30 -8.50 -18.60
C GLN A 39 -5.81 -8.03 -19.97
N VAL A 40 -6.41 -6.84 -20.04
CA VAL A 40 -6.87 -6.26 -21.31
C VAL A 40 -5.70 -6.05 -22.26
N VAL A 41 -4.57 -5.54 -21.75
CA VAL A 41 -3.35 -5.35 -22.55
C VAL A 41 -2.80 -6.69 -23.02
N ALA A 42 -2.70 -7.70 -22.15
CA ALA A 42 -2.23 -9.04 -22.50
C ALA A 42 -3.12 -9.70 -23.56
N ALA A 43 -4.44 -9.56 -23.45
CA ALA A 43 -5.37 -10.06 -24.44
C ALA A 43 -5.19 -9.38 -25.81
N LYS A 44 -4.98 -8.06 -25.83
CA LYS A 44 -4.70 -7.32 -27.08
C LYS A 44 -3.35 -7.68 -27.72
N LEU A 45 -2.38 -8.04 -26.90
CA LEU A 45 -1.06 -8.49 -27.38
C LEU A 45 -1.02 -9.97 -27.76
N GLY A 46 -2.12 -10.70 -27.63
CA GLY A 46 -2.22 -12.11 -28.00
C GLY A 46 -1.53 -13.08 -27.04
N VAL A 47 -1.32 -12.68 -25.77
CA VAL A 47 -0.68 -13.50 -24.72
C VAL A 47 -1.60 -13.68 -23.50
N PRO A 48 -2.81 -14.24 -23.67
CA PRO A 48 -3.78 -14.36 -22.57
C PRO A 48 -3.32 -15.29 -21.45
N GLU A 49 -2.38 -16.20 -21.71
CA GLU A 49 -1.84 -17.15 -20.72
C GLU A 49 -1.03 -16.47 -19.59
N THR A 50 -0.65 -15.21 -19.77
CA THR A 50 0.09 -14.44 -18.77
C THR A 50 -0.80 -13.82 -17.68
N GLY A 51 -2.11 -13.99 -17.77
CA GLY A 51 -3.07 -13.39 -16.82
C GLY A 51 -2.81 -13.74 -15.37
N SER A 52 -2.45 -14.99 -15.05
CA SER A 52 -2.09 -15.42 -13.69
C SER A 52 -0.82 -14.75 -13.18
N SER A 53 0.17 -14.53 -14.02
CA SER A 53 1.42 -13.84 -13.70
C SER A 53 1.19 -12.36 -13.41
N ILE A 54 0.26 -11.72 -14.13
CA ILE A 54 -0.15 -10.32 -13.91
C ILE A 54 -0.79 -10.18 -12.52
N TRP A 55 -1.73 -11.06 -12.18
CA TRP A 55 -2.37 -11.02 -10.87
C TRP A 55 -1.39 -11.32 -9.73
N ALA A 56 -0.48 -12.27 -9.92
CA ALA A 56 0.57 -12.56 -8.93
C ALA A 56 1.46 -11.34 -8.67
N GLY A 57 1.87 -10.63 -9.71
CA GLY A 57 2.66 -9.39 -9.59
C GLY A 57 1.90 -8.26 -8.88
N CYS A 58 0.63 -8.06 -9.23
CA CYS A 58 -0.22 -7.06 -8.58
C CYS A 58 -0.45 -7.37 -7.09
N LEU A 59 -0.74 -8.62 -6.75
CA LEU A 59 -0.95 -9.05 -5.37
C LEU A 59 0.33 -8.94 -4.53
N ALA A 60 1.50 -9.28 -5.10
CA ALA A 60 2.79 -9.11 -4.43
C ALA A 60 3.07 -7.64 -4.10
N SER A 61 2.79 -6.73 -5.04
CA SER A 61 2.92 -5.29 -4.84
C SER A 61 1.94 -4.76 -3.79
N PHE A 62 0.70 -5.26 -3.79
CA PHE A 62 -0.30 -4.89 -2.79
C PHE A 62 0.07 -5.38 -1.38
N ALA A 63 0.59 -6.60 -1.25
CA ALA A 63 1.10 -7.10 0.03
C ALA A 63 2.23 -6.23 0.58
N GLY A 64 3.17 -5.81 -0.29
CA GLY A 64 4.21 -4.85 0.06
C GLY A 64 3.65 -3.51 0.51
N SER A 65 2.62 -3.02 -0.15
CA SER A 65 1.92 -1.78 0.19
C SER A 65 1.28 -1.83 1.58
N LEU A 66 0.58 -2.92 1.89
CA LEU A 66 -0.01 -3.12 3.22
C LEU A 66 1.05 -3.23 4.31
N ALA A 67 2.15 -3.94 4.05
CA ALA A 67 3.26 -4.06 5.01
C ALA A 67 3.91 -2.70 5.31
N GLY A 68 4.08 -1.84 4.29
CA GLY A 68 4.58 -0.48 4.45
C GLY A 68 3.64 0.47 5.21
N ALA A 69 2.34 0.18 5.23
CA ALA A 69 1.37 0.97 5.98
C ALA A 69 1.44 0.73 7.51
N LEU A 70 1.94 -0.43 7.95
CA LEU A 70 2.02 -0.78 9.37
C LEU A 70 2.87 0.19 10.21
N PRO A 71 4.13 0.52 9.84
CA PRO A 71 4.92 1.48 10.61
C PRO A 71 4.31 2.88 10.60
N LEU A 72 3.70 3.30 9.50
CA LEU A 72 3.00 4.59 9.43
C LEU A 72 1.80 4.63 10.40
N ALA A 73 1.03 3.55 10.46
CA ALA A 73 -0.10 3.44 11.38
C ALA A 73 0.35 3.48 12.85
N GLN A 74 1.50 2.87 13.18
CA GLN A 74 2.08 2.89 14.52
C GLN A 74 2.54 4.28 14.94
N GLU A 75 3.14 5.06 14.03
CA GLU A 75 3.54 6.44 14.31
C GLU A 75 2.34 7.38 14.49
N ILE A 76 1.33 7.27 13.63
CA ILE A 76 0.09 8.03 13.78
C ILE A 76 -0.60 7.68 15.10
N ALA A 77 -0.43 6.44 15.60
CA ALA A 77 -0.95 6.00 16.89
C ALA A 77 -0.14 6.51 18.09
N GLY A 78 0.97 7.22 17.90
CA GLY A 78 1.84 7.72 18.97
C GLY A 78 2.56 6.62 19.75
N LYS A 79 2.63 5.40 19.21
CA LYS A 79 3.33 4.25 19.84
C LYS A 79 4.80 4.14 19.44
N ALA A 80 5.21 4.81 18.38
CA ALA A 80 6.61 4.96 18.05
C ALA A 80 7.18 6.01 18.99
N GLY A 81 8.11 5.60 19.86
CA GLY A 81 8.74 6.46 20.85
C GLY A 81 9.27 7.75 20.21
N ALA A 82 9.24 8.83 20.97
CA ALA A 82 9.44 10.24 20.61
C ALA A 82 10.77 10.62 19.89
N ALA A 83 11.52 9.68 19.34
CA ALA A 83 12.85 9.89 18.76
C ALA A 83 12.92 9.75 17.22
N GLY A 84 11.81 9.51 16.52
CA GLY A 84 11.83 9.34 15.07
C GLY A 84 11.42 10.61 14.32
N SER A 85 12.30 11.16 13.47
CA SER A 85 11.88 12.18 12.52
C SER A 85 10.85 11.59 11.55
N PRO A 86 9.83 12.35 11.08
CA PRO A 86 8.83 11.86 10.12
C PRO A 86 9.47 11.32 8.83
N ILE A 87 10.65 11.82 8.48
CA ILE A 87 11.43 11.35 7.32
C ILE A 87 11.94 9.93 7.56
N ALA A 88 12.41 9.60 8.77
CA ALA A 88 12.88 8.26 9.11
C ALA A 88 11.74 7.22 9.06
N ALA A 89 10.54 7.61 9.46
CA ALA A 89 9.36 6.75 9.37
C ALA A 89 8.96 6.42 7.94
N ILE A 90 8.94 7.43 7.09
CA ILE A 90 8.66 7.26 5.66
C ILE A 90 9.74 6.34 5.04
N GLY A 91 11.01 6.55 5.39
CA GLY A 91 12.11 5.69 4.93
C GLY A 91 11.94 4.23 5.35
N LYS A 92 11.62 3.98 6.62
CA LYS A 92 11.36 2.62 7.16
C LYS A 92 10.17 1.95 6.47
N ALA A 93 9.08 2.69 6.27
CA ALA A 93 7.89 2.19 5.58
C ALA A 93 8.21 1.82 4.13
N SER A 94 8.95 2.65 3.41
CA SER A 94 9.36 2.38 2.03
C SER A 94 10.30 1.17 1.93
N LEU A 95 11.26 1.05 2.85
CA LEU A 95 12.18 -0.07 2.90
C LEU A 95 11.45 -1.39 3.18
N LEU A 96 10.56 -1.40 4.17
CA LEU A 96 9.76 -2.57 4.52
C LEU A 96 8.87 -3.01 3.36
N ARG A 97 8.23 -2.04 2.70
CA ARG A 97 7.43 -2.28 1.49
C ARG A 97 8.26 -2.95 0.39
N LEU A 98 9.44 -2.41 0.11
CA LEU A 98 10.33 -2.94 -0.91
C LEU A 98 10.77 -4.36 -0.57
N LEU A 99 11.18 -4.61 0.68
CA LEU A 99 11.59 -5.94 1.14
C LEU A 99 10.47 -6.97 1.00
N VAL A 100 9.25 -6.65 1.41
CA VAL A 100 8.10 -7.57 1.30
C VAL A 100 7.76 -7.82 -0.16
N ALA A 101 7.69 -6.78 -0.99
CA ALA A 101 7.40 -6.93 -2.41
C ALA A 101 8.46 -7.78 -3.13
N LEU A 102 9.75 -7.57 -2.82
CA LEU A 102 10.84 -8.37 -3.37
C LEU A 102 10.80 -9.82 -2.88
N THR A 103 10.55 -10.05 -1.59
CA THR A 103 10.49 -11.41 -1.02
C THR A 103 9.35 -12.21 -1.64
N VAL A 104 8.16 -11.62 -1.71
CA VAL A 104 6.98 -12.26 -2.31
C VAL A 104 7.18 -12.44 -3.81
N GLY A 105 7.71 -11.43 -4.50
CA GLY A 105 8.00 -11.49 -5.93
C GLY A 105 9.06 -12.54 -6.26
N LEU A 106 10.15 -12.62 -5.48
CA LEU A 106 11.20 -13.62 -5.65
C LEU A 106 10.67 -15.02 -5.37
N GLY A 107 9.87 -15.21 -4.31
CA GLY A 107 9.18 -16.47 -4.03
C GLY A 107 8.29 -16.93 -5.18
N ALA A 108 7.55 -16.00 -5.78
CA ALA A 108 6.74 -16.27 -6.95
C ALA A 108 7.59 -16.68 -8.16
N VAL A 109 8.70 -16.00 -8.43
CA VAL A 109 9.66 -16.36 -9.50
C VAL A 109 10.25 -17.74 -9.29
N LEU A 110 10.68 -18.05 -8.06
CA LEU A 110 11.31 -19.32 -7.72
C LEU A 110 10.32 -20.50 -7.76
N SER A 111 9.03 -20.26 -7.56
CA SER A 111 8.01 -21.31 -7.68
C SER A 111 7.89 -21.88 -9.10
N GLY A 112 8.39 -21.17 -10.12
CA GLY A 112 8.40 -21.61 -11.51
C GLY A 112 7.02 -21.72 -12.17
N ARG A 113 5.95 -21.32 -11.47
CA ARG A 113 4.56 -21.45 -11.94
C ARG A 113 4.14 -20.33 -12.89
N TRP A 114 4.89 -19.22 -12.91
CA TRP A 114 4.55 -18.01 -13.65
C TRP A 114 5.67 -17.60 -14.60
N ASP A 115 5.31 -16.92 -15.68
CA ASP A 115 6.30 -16.34 -16.59
C ASP A 115 7.11 -15.24 -15.88
N ARG A 116 8.42 -15.46 -15.75
CA ARG A 116 9.34 -14.59 -15.00
C ARG A 116 9.33 -13.16 -15.51
N ARG A 117 9.32 -12.99 -16.84
CA ARG A 117 9.39 -11.65 -17.46
C ARG A 117 8.13 -10.86 -17.17
N THR A 118 6.97 -11.46 -17.41
CA THR A 118 5.66 -10.83 -17.17
C THR A 118 5.48 -10.53 -15.69
N LEU A 119 5.83 -11.45 -14.79
CA LEU A 119 5.70 -11.26 -13.36
C LEU A 119 6.57 -10.10 -12.86
N LEU A 120 7.85 -10.05 -13.23
CA LEU A 120 8.77 -8.98 -12.80
C LEU A 120 8.36 -7.63 -13.37
N PHE A 121 7.96 -7.58 -14.63
CA PHE A 121 7.50 -6.33 -15.26
C PHE A 121 6.22 -5.82 -14.59
N THR A 122 5.25 -6.70 -14.35
CA THR A 122 3.99 -6.35 -13.70
C THR A 122 4.22 -5.94 -12.24
N LEU A 123 5.11 -6.63 -11.52
CA LEU A 123 5.49 -6.28 -10.16
C LEU A 123 6.09 -4.86 -10.10
N ALA A 124 7.02 -4.55 -10.99
CA ALA A 124 7.65 -3.22 -11.04
C ALA A 124 6.63 -2.13 -11.43
N ALA A 125 5.84 -2.36 -12.47
CA ALA A 125 4.84 -1.42 -12.94
C ALA A 125 3.74 -1.16 -11.89
N SER A 126 3.22 -2.21 -11.26
CA SER A 126 2.22 -2.08 -10.21
C SER A 126 2.78 -1.43 -8.94
N TYR A 127 4.04 -1.70 -8.60
CA TYR A 127 4.71 -1.04 -7.47
C TYR A 127 4.80 0.48 -7.67
N VAL A 128 5.24 0.92 -8.84
CA VAL A 128 5.34 2.35 -9.18
C VAL A 128 3.97 3.00 -9.22
N ALA A 129 2.98 2.35 -9.82
CA ALA A 129 1.61 2.86 -9.90
C ALA A 129 0.97 2.98 -8.50
N LEU A 130 1.10 1.98 -7.64
CA LEU A 130 0.61 2.04 -6.26
C LEU A 130 1.30 3.14 -5.47
N LEU A 131 2.62 3.30 -5.62
CA LEU A 131 3.37 4.37 -4.98
C LEU A 131 2.84 5.76 -5.39
N ALA A 132 2.58 5.95 -6.68
CA ALA A 132 2.03 7.20 -7.20
C ALA A 132 0.63 7.50 -6.65
N VAL A 133 -0.27 6.50 -6.65
CA VAL A 133 -1.64 6.63 -6.14
C VAL A 133 -1.63 6.97 -4.64
N GLU A 134 -0.83 6.28 -3.85
CA GLU A 134 -0.73 6.51 -2.41
C GLU A 134 -0.13 7.87 -2.09
N THR A 135 0.91 8.28 -2.82
CA THR A 135 1.51 9.62 -2.68
C THR A 135 0.49 10.71 -3.01
N TRP A 136 -0.27 10.53 -4.08
CA TRP A 136 -1.31 11.49 -4.44
C TRP A 136 -2.42 11.55 -3.38
N TRP A 137 -2.86 10.41 -2.87
CA TRP A 137 -3.87 10.36 -1.83
C TRP A 137 -3.41 11.06 -0.53
N LEU A 138 -2.15 10.81 -0.12
CA LEU A 138 -1.55 11.47 1.05
C LEU A 138 -1.45 12.99 0.86
N LEU A 139 -0.99 13.44 -0.31
CA LEU A 139 -0.91 14.86 -0.63
C LEU A 139 -2.28 15.54 -0.63
N GLY A 140 -3.30 14.87 -1.16
CA GLY A 140 -4.67 15.36 -1.13
C GLY A 140 -5.17 15.59 0.29
N ARG A 141 -4.88 14.65 1.20
CA ARG A 141 -5.26 14.79 2.62
C ARG A 141 -4.50 15.90 3.35
N LEU A 142 -3.21 16.07 3.04
CA LEU A 142 -2.42 17.14 3.65
C LEU A 142 -2.89 18.52 3.19
N ARG A 143 -3.28 18.66 1.93
CA ARG A 143 -3.87 19.91 1.40
C ARG A 143 -5.22 20.23 2.05
N ALA A 144 -6.08 19.24 2.22
CA ALA A 144 -7.39 19.41 2.86
C ALA A 144 -7.29 19.84 4.33
N LYS A 145 -6.20 19.51 5.04
CA LYS A 145 -5.98 19.97 6.42
C LYS A 145 -5.44 21.40 6.53
N ARG A 146 -4.91 21.96 5.43
CA ARG A 146 -4.37 23.33 5.41
C ARG A 146 -5.38 24.37 4.91
N ALA A 147 -6.45 23.92 4.32
CA ALA A 147 -7.58 24.74 3.92
C ALA A 147 -8.65 24.80 5.01
#